data_34e293791b03ce3fdae2b86eb1f348a5
#
_entry.id   34e293791b03ce3fdae2b86eb1f348a5
#
_cell.length_a   1.000
_cell.length_b   1.000
_cell.length_c   1.000
_cell.angle_alpha   90.00
_cell.angle_beta   90.00
_cell.angle_gamma   90.00
#
_symmetry.space_group_name_H-M   'P 1'
#
loop_
_entity.id
_entity.type
_entity.pdbx_description
1 polymer ?
#
loop_
_entity_poly.entity_id
_entity_poly.type
_entity_poly.pdbx_seq_one_letter_code
_entity_poly.pdbx_strand_id
1 'polypeptide(L)'
;EGRVVFEGRPQEFMLNPLGTVHGGHFAGMLDSAMGCAIHSLLGAGQFYTTLEFKLNMVRPLPVDGSLIRAVGEVLHPGRKIATSEAKLVDENDKLYAHSTCSCMIFAAEG
;
A
#
# COMPACT_ATOMS: atom_id res chain seq x y z
N GLU A 1 -8.37 -8.04 -10.57
CA GLU A 1 -7.85 -8.84 -9.50
C GLU A 1 -6.33 -8.80 -9.47
N GLY A 2 -5.77 -8.81 -8.28
CA GLY A 2 -4.35 -8.58 -8.10
C GLY A 2 -3.97 -7.10 -8.18
N ARG A 3 -4.97 -6.22 -8.29
CA ARG A 3 -4.78 -4.78 -8.31
C ARG A 3 -5.84 -4.11 -7.45
N VAL A 4 -5.41 -3.19 -6.60
CA VAL A 4 -6.31 -2.46 -5.69
C VAL A 4 -5.93 -0.99 -5.71
N VAL A 5 -6.92 -0.12 -5.69
CA VAL A 5 -6.71 1.33 -5.60
C VAL A 5 -7.47 1.85 -4.40
N PHE A 6 -6.77 2.53 -3.50
CA PHE A 6 -7.36 3.30 -2.41
C PHE A 6 -7.20 4.78 -2.71
N GLU A 7 -8.25 5.55 -2.46
CA GLU A 7 -8.22 7.00 -2.66
C GLU A 7 -8.51 7.73 -1.36
N GLY A 8 -7.92 8.89 -1.19
CA GLY A 8 -8.17 9.73 -0.03
C GLY A 8 -7.54 11.09 -0.18
N ARG A 9 -7.87 11.97 0.77
CA ARG A 9 -7.28 13.30 0.83
C ARG A 9 -6.53 13.44 2.14
N PRO A 10 -5.22 13.81 2.11
CA PRO A 10 -4.47 14.03 3.36
C PRO A 10 -5.14 15.09 4.22
N GLN A 11 -5.07 14.91 5.52
CA GLN A 11 -5.66 15.81 6.50
C GLN A 11 -4.60 16.31 7.48
N GLU A 12 -4.90 17.41 8.17
CA GLU A 12 -3.93 18.07 9.04
C GLU A 12 -3.36 17.17 10.14
N PHE A 13 -4.17 16.25 10.70
CA PHE A 13 -3.65 15.36 11.74
C PHE A 13 -2.59 14.38 11.23
N MET A 14 -2.44 14.25 9.92
CA MET A 14 -1.41 13.39 9.31
C MET A 14 -0.06 14.09 9.18
N LEU A 15 0.02 15.37 9.54
CA LEU A 15 1.23 16.15 9.35
C LEU A 15 2.33 15.79 10.35
N ASN A 16 3.57 15.87 9.88
CA ASN A 16 4.75 15.86 10.74
C ASN A 16 5.09 17.31 11.13
N PRO A 17 6.11 17.55 11.99
CA PRO A 17 6.49 18.91 12.38
C PRO A 17 6.93 19.83 11.24
N LEU A 18 7.26 19.27 10.07
CA LEU A 18 7.65 20.05 8.89
C LEU A 18 6.47 20.50 8.04
N GLY A 19 5.24 20.12 8.41
CA GLY A 19 4.05 20.52 7.67
C GLY A 19 3.72 19.63 6.47
N THR A 20 4.31 18.44 6.39
CA THR A 20 4.00 17.44 5.35
C THR A 20 3.47 16.16 5.98
N VAL A 21 2.84 15.32 5.18
CA VAL A 21 2.25 14.08 5.67
C VAL A 21 3.33 13.16 6.25
N HIS A 22 3.09 12.67 7.47
CA HIS A 22 4.03 11.80 8.19
C HIS A 22 4.24 10.48 7.43
N GLY A 23 5.50 10.00 7.41
CA GLY A 23 5.85 8.75 6.74
C GLY A 23 5.06 7.54 7.21
N GLY A 24 4.61 7.53 8.46
CA GLY A 24 3.76 6.46 8.99
C GLY A 24 2.43 6.34 8.25
N HIS A 25 1.87 7.45 7.79
CA HIS A 25 0.64 7.42 6.99
C HIS A 25 0.91 6.89 5.59
N PHE A 26 2.06 7.23 4.98
CA PHE A 26 2.49 6.63 3.72
C PHE A 26 2.58 5.11 3.86
N ALA A 27 3.26 4.65 4.91
CA ALA A 27 3.45 3.23 5.16
C ALA A 27 2.12 2.50 5.32
N GLY A 28 1.20 3.08 6.09
CA GLY A 28 -0.12 2.47 6.30
C GLY A 28 -0.92 2.34 5.02
N MET A 29 -0.96 3.40 4.20
CA MET A 29 -1.69 3.39 2.93
C MET A 29 -1.10 2.37 1.96
N LEU A 30 0.22 2.33 1.83
CA LEU A 30 0.90 1.45 0.91
C LEU A 30 0.83 -0.01 1.36
N ASP A 31 0.98 -0.28 2.65
CA ASP A 31 0.83 -1.63 3.20
C ASP A 31 -0.58 -2.16 2.94
N SER A 32 -1.61 -1.35 3.17
CA SER A 32 -2.99 -1.73 2.90
C SER A 32 -3.22 -2.04 1.42
N ALA A 33 -2.69 -1.21 0.52
CA ALA A 33 -2.84 -1.42 -0.91
C ALA A 33 -2.16 -2.71 -1.36
N MET A 34 -0.95 -2.97 -0.88
CA MET A 34 -0.20 -4.18 -1.23
C MET A 34 -0.86 -5.44 -0.68
N GLY A 35 -1.27 -5.41 0.58
CA GLY A 35 -1.92 -6.54 1.21
C GLY A 35 -3.26 -6.87 0.58
N CYS A 36 -4.08 -5.86 0.31
CA CYS A 36 -5.37 -6.07 -0.33
C CYS A 36 -5.25 -6.57 -1.77
N ALA A 37 -4.21 -6.15 -2.49
CA ALA A 37 -3.95 -6.68 -3.83
C ALA A 37 -3.71 -8.20 -3.77
N ILE A 38 -2.90 -8.65 -2.81
CA ILE A 38 -2.68 -10.08 -2.59
C ILE A 38 -3.97 -10.77 -2.16
N HIS A 39 -4.69 -10.18 -1.21
CA HIS A 39 -5.94 -10.74 -0.71
C HIS A 39 -6.97 -10.96 -1.82
N SER A 40 -6.99 -10.09 -2.82
CA SER A 40 -7.93 -10.21 -3.94
C SER A 40 -7.73 -11.48 -4.77
N LEU A 41 -6.56 -12.13 -4.66
CA LEU A 41 -6.25 -13.37 -5.36
C LEU A 41 -6.43 -14.61 -4.49
N LEU A 42 -6.71 -14.44 -3.18
CA LEU A 42 -6.82 -15.58 -2.27
C LEU A 42 -8.20 -16.22 -2.38
N GLY A 43 -8.24 -17.55 -2.18
CA GLY A 43 -9.48 -18.29 -2.11
C GLY A 43 -10.08 -18.27 -0.71
N ALA A 44 -11.26 -18.88 -0.59
CA ALA A 44 -11.93 -19.01 0.70
C ALA A 44 -11.05 -19.81 1.68
N GLY A 45 -10.95 -19.32 2.90
CA GLY A 45 -10.15 -19.96 3.94
C GLY A 45 -8.67 -19.66 3.86
N GLN A 46 -8.23 -18.84 2.91
CA GLN A 46 -6.85 -18.41 2.83
C GLN A 46 -6.69 -17.02 3.41
N PHE A 47 -5.54 -16.80 4.07
CA PHE A 47 -5.19 -15.54 4.70
C PHE A 47 -3.76 -15.15 4.33
N TYR A 48 -3.42 -13.91 4.58
CA TYR A 48 -2.05 -13.45 4.38
C TYR A 48 -1.56 -12.69 5.60
N THR A 49 -0.24 -12.64 5.77
CA THR A 49 0.40 -11.73 6.72
C THR A 49 1.63 -11.13 6.07
N THR A 50 1.85 -9.85 6.29
CA THR A 50 3.02 -9.16 5.76
C THR A 50 4.26 -9.59 6.55
N LEU A 51 5.27 -10.09 5.85
CA LEU A 51 6.55 -10.47 6.45
C LEU A 51 7.51 -9.28 6.52
N GLU A 52 7.54 -8.49 5.47
CA GLU A 52 8.35 -7.27 5.40
C GLU A 52 7.84 -6.39 4.28
N PHE A 53 8.11 -5.11 4.36
CA PHE A 53 7.96 -4.25 3.21
C PHE A 53 9.02 -3.15 3.22
N LYS A 54 9.35 -2.68 2.03
CA LYS A 54 10.31 -1.61 1.83
C LYS A 54 9.57 -0.40 1.26
N LEU A 55 9.79 0.75 1.88
CA LEU A 55 9.14 2.00 1.52
C LEU A 55 10.19 3.01 1.07
N ASN A 56 9.93 3.65 -0.07
CA ASN A 56 10.74 4.75 -0.57
C ASN A 56 9.85 5.97 -0.72
N MET A 57 10.12 7.00 0.07
CA MET A 57 9.42 8.28 0.00
C MET A 57 10.19 9.20 -0.94
N VAL A 58 9.60 9.54 -2.07
CA VAL A 58 10.26 10.26 -3.14
C VAL A 58 10.12 11.77 -2.97
N ARG A 59 8.96 12.21 -2.47
CA ARG A 59 8.71 13.63 -2.24
C ARG A 59 7.69 13.83 -1.13
N PRO A 60 7.75 14.99 -0.44
CA PRO A 60 6.77 15.27 0.62
C PRO A 60 5.36 15.43 0.05
N LEU A 61 4.38 14.99 0.82
CA LEU A 61 2.97 15.08 0.45
C LEU A 61 2.32 16.20 1.27
N PRO A 62 1.89 17.28 0.63
CA PRO A 62 1.25 18.37 1.34
C PRO A 62 -0.23 18.10 1.61
N VAL A 63 -0.81 18.82 2.56
CA VAL A 63 -2.24 18.83 2.80
C VAL A 63 -2.81 20.04 2.06
N ASP A 64 -3.23 19.83 0.81
CA ASP A 64 -3.72 20.90 -0.06
C ASP A 64 -5.06 20.57 -0.70
N GLY A 65 -5.72 19.52 -0.24
CA GLY A 65 -7.00 19.09 -0.80
C GLY A 65 -6.90 18.17 -2.00
N SER A 66 -5.67 17.87 -2.46
CA SER A 66 -5.47 16.97 -3.60
C SER A 66 -5.91 15.56 -3.27
N LEU A 67 -6.47 14.88 -4.26
CA LEU A 67 -6.80 13.46 -4.14
C LEU A 67 -5.55 12.63 -4.36
N ILE A 68 -5.30 11.68 -3.46
CA ILE A 68 -4.14 10.80 -3.51
C ILE A 68 -4.65 9.37 -3.69
N ARG A 69 -3.98 8.62 -4.54
CA ARG A 69 -4.29 7.22 -4.78
C ARG A 69 -3.11 6.33 -4.40
N ALA A 70 -3.41 5.28 -3.66
CA ALA A 70 -2.46 4.20 -3.40
C ALA A 70 -2.86 3.03 -4.30
N VAL A 71 -2.00 2.70 -5.26
CA VAL A 71 -2.26 1.66 -6.25
C VAL A 71 -1.37 0.47 -5.94
N GLY A 72 -1.98 -0.65 -5.53
CA GLY A 72 -1.28 -1.89 -5.23
C GLY A 72 -1.49 -2.93 -6.32
N GLU A 73 -0.41 -3.63 -6.68
CA GLU A 73 -0.45 -4.70 -7.68
C GLU A 73 0.39 -5.89 -7.22
N VAL A 74 -0.11 -7.10 -7.47
CA VAL A 74 0.64 -8.31 -7.19
C VAL A 74 1.73 -8.48 -8.25
N LEU A 75 2.97 -8.69 -7.79
CA LEU A 75 4.10 -8.99 -8.66
C LEU A 75 4.25 -10.48 -8.91
N HIS A 76 4.08 -11.28 -7.84
CA HIS A 76 4.22 -12.72 -7.91
C HIS A 76 3.21 -13.38 -6.98
N PRO A 77 2.22 -14.11 -7.51
CA PRO A 77 1.21 -14.79 -6.68
C PRO A 77 1.68 -16.19 -6.28
N GLY A 78 2.71 -16.28 -5.44
CA GLY A 78 3.23 -17.57 -4.97
C GLY A 78 2.24 -18.31 -4.07
N ARG A 79 2.45 -19.61 -3.92
CA ARG A 79 1.58 -20.45 -3.09
C ARG A 79 1.76 -20.19 -1.60
N LYS A 80 2.98 -19.97 -1.15
CA LYS A 80 3.29 -19.69 0.25
C LYS A 80 3.76 -18.28 0.46
N ILE A 81 4.52 -17.73 -0.50
CA ILE A 81 5.01 -16.36 -0.45
C ILE A 81 4.51 -15.64 -1.69
N ALA A 82 3.86 -14.52 -1.47
CA ALA A 82 3.42 -13.64 -2.55
C ALA A 82 4.11 -12.29 -2.38
N THR A 83 4.41 -11.64 -3.51
CA THR A 83 5.00 -10.31 -3.48
C THR A 83 4.11 -9.34 -4.23
N SER A 84 4.08 -8.10 -3.76
CA SER A 84 3.33 -7.04 -4.41
C SER A 84 4.09 -5.72 -4.33
N GLU A 85 3.62 -4.76 -5.11
CA GLU A 85 4.15 -3.40 -5.07
C GLU A 85 3.01 -2.41 -4.94
N ALA A 86 3.32 -1.21 -4.53
CA ALA A 86 2.35 -0.12 -4.51
C ALA A 86 3.03 1.20 -4.81
N LYS A 87 2.23 2.13 -5.31
CA LYS A 87 2.64 3.50 -5.59
C LYS A 87 1.63 4.45 -4.99
N LEU A 88 2.13 5.58 -4.48
CA LEU A 88 1.29 6.67 -4.01
C LEU A 88 1.43 7.81 -5.01
N VAL A 89 0.33 8.15 -5.67
CA VAL A 89 0.32 9.14 -6.76
C VAL A 89 -0.84 10.11 -6.57
N ASP A 90 -0.71 11.30 -7.17
CA ASP A 90 -1.82 12.26 -7.21
C ASP A 90 -2.66 12.12 -8.48
N GLU A 91 -3.57 13.04 -8.70
CA GLU A 91 -4.48 13.02 -9.86
C GLU A 91 -3.75 13.15 -11.20
N ASN A 92 -2.52 13.68 -11.18
CA ASN A 92 -1.69 13.86 -12.37
C ASN A 92 -0.63 12.77 -12.49
N ASP A 93 -0.77 11.68 -11.74
CA ASP A 93 0.17 10.55 -11.68
C ASP A 93 1.57 10.94 -11.19
N LYS A 94 1.66 12.03 -10.44
CA LYS A 94 2.92 12.44 -9.82
C LYS A 94 3.23 11.50 -8.65
N LEU A 95 4.42 10.90 -8.67
CA LEU A 95 4.81 9.90 -7.69
C LEU A 95 5.30 10.53 -6.39
N TYR A 96 4.72 10.13 -5.27
CA TYR A 96 5.12 10.56 -3.93
C TYR A 96 5.87 9.49 -3.16
N ALA A 97 5.50 8.23 -3.35
CA ALA A 97 6.15 7.11 -2.68
C ALA A 97 5.92 5.83 -3.47
N HIS A 98 6.79 4.84 -3.25
CA HIS A 98 6.58 3.50 -3.79
C HIS A 98 7.11 2.48 -2.80
N SER A 99 6.62 1.26 -2.92
CA SER A 99 6.94 0.20 -1.98
C SER A 99 6.83 -1.17 -2.61
N THR A 100 7.48 -2.13 -1.96
CA THR A 100 7.33 -3.56 -2.27
C THR A 100 7.15 -4.31 -0.97
N CYS A 101 6.44 -5.44 -1.00
CA CYS A 101 6.32 -6.28 0.19
C CYS A 101 6.34 -7.75 -0.17
N SER A 102 6.66 -8.55 0.84
CA SER A 102 6.52 -10.01 0.79
C SER A 102 5.52 -10.42 1.86
N CYS A 103 4.58 -11.25 1.50
CA CYS A 103 3.56 -11.76 2.40
C CYS A 103 3.59 -13.28 2.44
N MET A 104 3.30 -13.84 3.61
CA MET A 104 3.10 -15.28 3.75
C MET A 104 1.63 -15.60 3.59
N ILE A 105 1.34 -16.61 2.77
CA ILE A 105 -0.01 -17.10 2.55
C ILE A 105 -0.19 -18.35 3.39
N PHE A 106 -1.31 -18.46 4.08
CA PHE A 106 -1.61 -19.63 4.89
C PHE A 106 -3.12 -19.92 4.85
N ALA A 107 -3.48 -21.17 5.14
CA ALA A 107 -4.87 -21.58 5.21
C ALA A 107 -5.32 -21.59 6.66
N ALA A 108 -6.59 -21.25 6.88
CA ALA A 108 -7.19 -21.44 8.20
C ALA A 108 -7.25 -22.92 8.53
N GLU A 109 -6.80 -23.30 9.72
CA GLU A 109 -6.97 -24.65 10.21
C GLU A 109 -8.41 -24.84 10.65
N GLY A 110 -8.96 -25.81 10.12
CA GLY A 110 -10.27 -26.14 10.44
C GLY A 110 -11.19 -26.75 10.86
#